data_c255b35fb2433eca52e0f59fef8c1b55
#
_entry.id   c255b35fb2433eca52e0f59fef8c1b55
#
_cell.length_a   1.000
_cell.length_b   1.000
_cell.length_c   1.000
_cell.angle_alpha   90.00
_cell.angle_beta   90.00
_cell.angle_gamma   90.00
#
_symmetry.space_group_name_H-M   'P 1'
#
loop_
_entity.id
_entity.type
_entity.pdbx_description
1 polymer ?
#
loop_
_entity_poly.entity_id
_entity_poly.type
_entity_poly.pdbx_seq_one_letter_code
_entity_poly.pdbx_strand_id
1 'polypeptide(L)'
;MKFVTKVNRNTGMNPIARAIAKQKLKESITSHRISIFLLDDGEDASSEMVATSLPVYAMMTCLEELKQTESVEYRKLKSAGHILLRCSESGFKWKREYTITIDNALEICQEQWTRIPPQTLNRAINALTSAPVKQN
;
A
#
# COMPACT_ATOMS: atom_id res chain seq x y z
N MET A 1 20.71 -29.35 9.82
CA MET A 1 20.62 -28.65 9.64
C MET A 1 20.77 -27.80 9.36
N LYS A 2 20.59 -27.53 9.33
CA LYS A 2 20.65 -26.50 9.15
C LYS A 2 20.30 -25.86 8.23
N PHE A 3 19.66 -25.96 7.57
CA PHE A 3 19.09 -25.23 6.81
C PHE A 3 17.99 -24.91 6.75
N VAL A 4 17.49 -25.66 6.41
CA VAL A 4 16.25 -25.57 6.73
C VAL A 4 15.75 -24.43 7.46
N THR A 5 16.13 -24.30 8.60
CA THR A 5 15.80 -23.17 9.40
C THR A 5 16.14 -21.88 8.77
N LYS A 6 17.00 -21.89 7.82
CA LYS A 6 17.35 -20.68 7.14
C LYS A 6 16.19 -20.06 6.43
N VAL A 7 15.40 -20.89 5.82
CA VAL A 7 14.26 -20.40 5.10
C VAL A 7 13.34 -19.64 6.03
N ASN A 8 13.11 -20.21 7.17
CA ASN A 8 12.22 -19.56 8.13
C ASN A 8 12.78 -18.26 8.64
N ARG A 9 14.07 -18.23 8.82
CA ARG A 9 14.69 -17.02 9.30
C ARG A 9 14.60 -15.89 8.31
N ASN A 10 14.55 -16.22 7.02
CA ASN A 10 14.44 -15.18 6.00
C ASN A 10 13.16 -14.39 6.14
N THR A 11 12.10 -15.02 6.56
CA THR A 11 10.86 -14.30 6.77
C THR A 11 10.83 -13.63 8.13
N GLY A 12 11.63 -14.15 9.05
CA GLY A 12 11.71 -13.59 10.38
C GLY A 12 10.48 -13.81 11.23
N MET A 13 9.54 -14.63 10.78
CA MET A 13 8.31 -14.83 11.54
C MET A 13 7.79 -16.24 11.42
N ASN A 14 7.26 -16.76 12.51
CA ASN A 14 6.54 -18.02 12.47
C ASN A 14 5.14 -17.77 11.92
N PRO A 15 4.38 -18.83 11.62
CA PRO A 15 3.05 -18.66 11.00
C PRO A 15 2.07 -17.85 11.84
N ILE A 16 2.12 -18.00 13.16
CA ILE A 16 1.21 -17.26 14.02
C ILE A 16 1.54 -15.79 14.03
N ALA A 17 2.81 -15.45 14.16
CA ALA A 17 3.24 -14.06 14.15
C ALA A 17 2.90 -13.41 12.82
N ARG A 18 3.04 -14.15 11.73
CA ARG A 18 2.71 -13.64 10.42
C ARG A 18 1.21 -13.36 10.28
N ALA A 19 0.39 -14.25 10.81
CA ALA A 19 -1.06 -14.06 10.75
C ALA A 19 -1.47 -12.82 11.55
N ILE A 20 -0.84 -12.60 12.71
CA ILE A 20 -1.12 -11.43 13.51
C ILE A 20 -0.71 -10.17 12.77
N ALA A 21 0.46 -10.18 12.14
CA ALA A 21 0.94 -9.02 11.39
C ALA A 21 0.00 -8.69 10.23
N LYS A 22 -0.48 -9.70 9.52
CA LYS A 22 -1.42 -9.48 8.43
C LYS A 22 -2.73 -8.90 8.93
N GLN A 23 -3.21 -9.38 10.07
CA GLN A 23 -4.46 -8.89 10.64
C GLN A 23 -4.33 -7.43 11.05
N LYS A 24 -3.23 -7.07 11.70
CA LYS A 24 -3.01 -5.68 12.10
C LYS A 24 -2.92 -4.74 10.91
N LEU A 25 -2.28 -5.20 9.85
CA LEU A 25 -2.16 -4.42 8.64
C LEU A 25 -3.52 -4.17 8.03
N LYS A 26 -4.34 -5.21 7.99
CA LYS A 26 -5.69 -5.12 7.46
C LYS A 26 -6.52 -4.13 8.26
N GLU A 27 -6.40 -4.18 9.58
CA GLU A 27 -7.12 -3.25 10.46
C GLU A 27 -6.65 -1.82 10.27
N SER A 28 -5.35 -1.64 10.07
CA SER A 28 -4.79 -0.32 9.82
C SER A 28 -5.36 0.29 8.55
N ILE A 29 -5.47 -0.50 7.49
CA ILE A 29 -6.04 -0.01 6.24
C ILE A 29 -7.52 0.29 6.41
N THR A 30 -8.24 -0.51 7.17
CA THR A 30 -9.66 -0.25 7.43
C THR A 30 -9.85 1.09 8.12
N SER A 31 -9.08 1.36 9.16
CA SER A 31 -9.14 2.64 9.85
C SER A 31 -8.82 3.80 8.91
N HIS A 32 -7.84 3.58 8.06
CA HIS A 32 -7.42 4.61 7.12
C HIS A 32 -8.52 4.91 6.09
N ARG A 33 -9.21 3.86 5.64
CA ARG A 33 -10.33 4.05 4.71
C ARG A 33 -11.43 4.90 5.35
N ILE A 34 -11.69 4.66 6.63
CA ILE A 34 -12.67 5.46 7.34
C ILE A 34 -12.24 6.92 7.40
N SER A 35 -10.97 7.17 7.70
CA SER A 35 -10.45 8.53 7.73
C SER A 35 -10.62 9.25 6.40
N ILE A 36 -10.39 8.55 5.30
CA ILE A 36 -10.56 9.11 3.97
C ILE A 36 -12.01 9.53 3.73
N PHE A 37 -12.97 8.71 4.16
CA PHE A 37 -14.38 9.05 3.98
C PHE A 37 -14.80 10.27 4.78
N LEU A 38 -14.07 10.61 5.84
CA LEU A 38 -14.41 11.75 6.68
C LEU A 38 -13.81 13.07 6.21
N LEU A 39 -13.00 13.04 5.17
CA LEU A 39 -12.38 14.25 4.65
C LEU A 39 -13.37 15.09 3.86
N ASP A 40 -13.39 16.38 4.14
CA ASP A 40 -14.24 17.34 3.43
C ASP A 40 -13.47 18.09 2.37
N ASP A 41 -14.18 18.70 1.42
CA ASP A 41 -13.56 19.51 0.39
C ASP A 41 -12.72 20.61 1.01
N GLY A 42 -11.50 20.75 0.50
CA GLY A 42 -10.59 21.80 0.95
C GLY A 42 -9.82 21.49 2.21
N GLU A 43 -10.12 20.36 2.83
CA GLU A 43 -9.44 19.95 4.06
C GLU A 43 -8.01 19.51 3.75
N ASP A 44 -7.07 19.78 4.66
CA ASP A 44 -5.69 19.33 4.51
C ASP A 44 -5.62 17.82 4.67
N ALA A 45 -5.26 17.13 3.61
CA ALA A 45 -5.20 15.68 3.58
C ALA A 45 -3.77 15.16 3.55
N SER A 46 -2.78 15.95 3.98
CA SER A 46 -1.39 15.54 3.86
C SER A 46 -1.10 14.24 4.60
N SER A 47 -1.61 14.09 5.83
CA SER A 47 -1.39 12.87 6.60
C SER A 47 -2.02 11.67 5.91
N GLU A 48 -3.25 11.82 5.44
CA GLU A 48 -3.97 10.74 4.78
C GLU A 48 -3.29 10.34 3.48
N MET A 49 -2.78 11.31 2.72
CA MET A 49 -2.13 11.01 1.45
C MET A 49 -0.79 10.33 1.64
N VAL A 50 -0.01 10.77 2.64
CA VAL A 50 1.24 10.10 2.95
C VAL A 50 0.97 8.66 3.37
N ALA A 51 -0.03 8.45 4.23
CA ALA A 51 -0.36 7.10 4.68
C ALA A 51 -0.90 6.21 3.56
N THR A 52 -1.56 6.81 2.57
CA THR A 52 -2.07 6.06 1.42
C THR A 52 -0.98 5.67 0.44
N SER A 53 0.05 6.51 0.32
CA SER A 53 1.09 6.32 -0.69
C SER A 53 1.79 4.98 -0.57
N LEU A 54 2.19 4.60 0.63
CA LEU A 54 2.97 3.39 0.80
C LEU A 54 2.20 2.14 0.37
N PRO A 55 0.99 1.87 0.89
CA PRO A 55 0.29 0.66 0.45
C PRO A 55 -0.05 0.67 -1.03
N VAL A 56 -0.45 1.81 -1.59
CA VAL A 56 -0.82 1.88 -3.00
C VAL A 56 0.38 1.61 -3.89
N TYR A 57 1.49 2.29 -3.65
CA TYR A 57 2.67 2.11 -4.50
C TYR A 57 3.34 0.76 -4.26
N ALA A 58 3.30 0.25 -3.01
CA ALA A 58 3.83 -1.08 -2.74
C ALA A 58 3.04 -2.14 -3.51
N MET A 59 1.71 -2.02 -3.51
CA MET A 59 0.88 -2.99 -4.23
C MET A 59 1.10 -2.88 -5.74
N MET A 60 1.23 -1.66 -6.27
CA MET A 60 1.54 -1.48 -7.69
C MET A 60 2.86 -2.16 -8.05
N THR A 61 3.88 -1.97 -7.21
CA THR A 61 5.18 -2.57 -7.45
C THR A 61 5.08 -4.10 -7.42
N CYS A 62 4.30 -4.64 -6.49
CA CYS A 62 4.09 -6.09 -6.43
C CYS A 62 3.45 -6.61 -7.71
N LEU A 63 2.41 -5.93 -8.18
CA LEU A 63 1.73 -6.36 -9.39
C LEU A 63 2.62 -6.24 -10.62
N GLU A 64 3.49 -5.24 -10.66
CA GLU A 64 4.47 -5.10 -11.73
C GLU A 64 5.43 -6.28 -11.72
N GLU A 65 5.92 -6.65 -10.54
CA GLU A 65 6.83 -7.78 -10.43
C GLU A 65 6.16 -9.08 -10.84
N LEU A 66 4.86 -9.22 -10.52
CA LEU A 66 4.10 -10.41 -10.87
C LEU A 66 3.54 -10.36 -12.29
N LYS A 67 3.87 -9.31 -13.03
CA LYS A 67 3.47 -9.12 -14.42
C LYS A 67 1.95 -9.05 -14.59
N GLN A 68 1.31 -8.35 -13.67
CA GLN A 68 -0.15 -8.17 -13.67
C GLN A 68 -0.54 -6.72 -13.94
N THR A 69 0.20 -6.05 -14.80
CA THR A 69 -0.07 -4.62 -15.10
C THR A 69 -1.28 -4.41 -15.98
N GLU A 70 -1.82 -5.50 -16.55
CA GLU A 70 -3.03 -5.41 -17.36
C GLU A 70 -4.30 -5.64 -16.54
N SER A 71 -4.16 -5.93 -15.26
CA SER A 71 -5.30 -6.26 -14.42
C SER A 71 -6.14 -5.03 -14.09
N VAL A 72 -7.39 -5.27 -13.75
CA VAL A 72 -8.29 -4.20 -13.29
C VAL A 72 -7.75 -3.60 -12.00
N GLU A 73 -7.22 -4.47 -11.13
CA GLU A 73 -6.65 -4.02 -9.87
C GLU A 73 -5.52 -3.02 -10.09
N TYR A 74 -4.62 -3.33 -11.00
CA TYR A 74 -3.49 -2.45 -11.27
C TYR A 74 -3.98 -1.10 -11.80
N ARG A 75 -4.95 -1.11 -12.70
CA ARG A 75 -5.48 0.13 -13.25
C ARG A 75 -6.12 1.01 -12.18
N LYS A 76 -6.83 0.39 -11.25
CA LYS A 76 -7.45 1.15 -10.16
C LYS A 76 -6.39 1.75 -9.24
N LEU A 77 -5.33 1.00 -8.95
CA LEU A 77 -4.23 1.51 -8.15
C LEU A 77 -3.55 2.68 -8.86
N LYS A 78 -3.36 2.56 -10.16
CA LYS A 78 -2.74 3.61 -10.93
C LYS A 78 -3.58 4.88 -10.93
N SER A 79 -4.90 4.74 -11.00
CA SER A 79 -5.79 5.89 -10.90
C SER A 79 -5.64 6.59 -9.55
N ALA A 80 -5.51 5.81 -8.48
CA ALA A 80 -5.27 6.38 -7.17
C ALA A 80 -3.93 7.11 -7.13
N GLY A 81 -2.91 6.56 -7.79
CA GLY A 81 -1.61 7.22 -7.87
C GLY A 81 -1.71 8.59 -8.53
N HIS A 82 -2.52 8.71 -9.58
CA HIS A 82 -2.74 9.99 -10.22
C HIS A 82 -3.44 10.98 -9.28
N ILE A 83 -4.38 10.50 -8.47
CA ILE A 83 -5.05 11.34 -7.48
C ILE A 83 -4.04 11.82 -6.43
N LEU A 84 -3.19 10.91 -5.95
CA LEU A 84 -2.17 11.28 -4.98
C LEU A 84 -1.26 12.39 -5.50
N LEU A 85 -0.84 12.26 -6.74
CA LEU A 85 0.00 13.27 -7.36
C LEU A 85 -0.73 14.60 -7.50
N ARG A 86 -1.94 14.55 -8.01
CA ARG A 86 -2.74 15.76 -8.20
C ARG A 86 -3.00 16.48 -6.87
N CYS A 87 -3.32 15.70 -5.85
CA CYS A 87 -3.58 16.26 -4.52
C CYS A 87 -2.32 16.93 -3.97
N SER A 88 -1.16 16.29 -4.14
CA SER A 88 0.08 16.88 -3.66
C SER A 88 0.41 18.17 -4.38
N GLU A 89 0.12 18.26 -5.67
CA GLU A 89 0.38 19.45 -6.46
C GLU A 89 -0.51 20.62 -6.03
N SER A 90 -1.65 20.34 -5.45
CA SER A 90 -2.57 21.38 -4.99
C SER A 90 -2.38 21.71 -3.50
N GLY A 91 -1.27 21.27 -2.90
CA GLY A 91 -1.01 21.52 -1.49
C GLY A 91 -1.79 20.62 -0.56
N PHE A 92 -2.12 19.44 -1.04
CA PHE A 92 -2.84 18.41 -0.26
C PHE A 92 -4.24 18.84 0.13
N LYS A 93 -4.87 19.66 -0.69
CA LYS A 93 -6.25 20.03 -0.45
C LYS A 93 -7.17 18.96 -1.01
N TRP A 94 -7.98 18.38 -0.13
CA TRP A 94 -8.84 17.27 -0.50
C TRP A 94 -10.00 17.74 -1.37
N LYS A 95 -10.41 16.86 -2.28
CA LYS A 95 -11.66 17.02 -3.02
C LYS A 95 -12.45 15.75 -2.81
N ARG A 96 -13.71 15.89 -2.45
CA ARG A 96 -14.53 14.72 -2.14
C ARG A 96 -14.67 13.77 -3.32
N GLU A 97 -14.50 14.28 -4.53
CA GLU A 97 -14.52 13.41 -5.70
C GLU A 97 -13.36 12.40 -5.70
N TYR A 98 -12.32 12.63 -4.90
CA TYR A 98 -11.20 11.69 -4.80
C TYR A 98 -11.54 10.46 -3.97
N THR A 99 -12.53 10.56 -3.11
CA THR A 99 -12.79 9.56 -2.08
C THR A 99 -12.99 8.16 -2.65
N ILE A 100 -13.85 8.03 -3.66
CA ILE A 100 -14.16 6.70 -4.22
C ILE A 100 -12.93 6.06 -4.85
N THR A 101 -12.15 6.84 -5.60
CA THR A 101 -10.96 6.28 -6.26
C THR A 101 -9.94 5.81 -5.24
N ILE A 102 -9.70 6.60 -4.22
CA ILE A 102 -8.74 6.24 -3.18
C ILE A 102 -9.25 5.04 -2.38
N ASP A 103 -10.54 5.03 -2.03
CA ASP A 103 -11.10 3.92 -1.27
C ASP A 103 -11.03 2.62 -2.05
N ASN A 104 -11.33 2.66 -3.35
CA ASN A 104 -11.22 1.46 -4.18
C ASN A 104 -9.81 0.90 -4.20
N ALA A 105 -8.81 1.78 -4.25
CA ALA A 105 -7.42 1.34 -4.24
C ALA A 105 -7.05 0.72 -2.90
N LEU A 106 -7.51 1.30 -1.80
CA LEU A 106 -7.23 0.75 -0.48
C LEU A 106 -7.93 -0.59 -0.28
N GLU A 107 -9.13 -0.74 -0.84
CA GLU A 107 -9.83 -2.02 -0.79
C GLU A 107 -9.03 -3.10 -1.51
N ILE A 108 -8.46 -2.75 -2.66
CA ILE A 108 -7.60 -3.68 -3.40
C ILE A 108 -6.40 -4.07 -2.57
N CYS A 109 -5.79 -3.10 -1.88
CA CYS A 109 -4.67 -3.40 -1.01
C CYS A 109 -5.06 -4.39 0.07
N GLN A 110 -6.23 -4.22 0.68
CA GLN A 110 -6.70 -5.15 1.71
C GLN A 110 -6.92 -6.55 1.15
N GLU A 111 -7.51 -6.66 -0.03
CA GLU A 111 -7.83 -7.94 -0.62
C GLU A 111 -6.59 -8.67 -1.13
N GLN A 112 -5.69 -7.95 -1.76
CA GLN A 112 -4.52 -8.57 -2.38
C GLN A 112 -3.41 -8.85 -1.40
N TRP A 113 -3.42 -8.18 -0.25
CA TRP A 113 -2.34 -8.28 0.72
C TRP A 113 -2.04 -9.73 1.11
N THR A 114 -3.09 -10.53 1.29
CA THR A 114 -2.93 -11.92 1.69
C THR A 114 -2.53 -12.82 0.53
N ARG A 115 -2.65 -12.34 -0.69
CA ARG A 115 -2.35 -13.13 -1.89
C ARG A 115 -0.95 -12.88 -2.43
N ILE A 116 -0.29 -11.83 -1.96
CA ILE A 116 1.05 -11.49 -2.42
C ILE A 116 2.06 -12.30 -1.63
N PRO A 117 3.05 -12.93 -2.29
CA PRO A 117 4.10 -13.65 -1.57
C PRO A 117 4.86 -12.68 -0.65
N PRO A 118 5.17 -13.10 0.58
CA PRO A 118 5.86 -12.20 1.51
C PRO A 118 7.16 -11.61 0.99
N GLN A 119 7.92 -12.38 0.22
CA GLN A 119 9.17 -11.86 -0.31
C GLN A 119 8.93 -10.73 -1.30
N THR A 120 7.92 -10.89 -2.15
CA THR A 120 7.57 -9.86 -3.13
C THR A 120 7.16 -8.58 -2.41
N LEU A 121 6.35 -8.71 -1.38
CA LEU A 121 5.88 -7.57 -0.61
C LEU A 121 7.05 -6.89 0.09
N ASN A 122 7.93 -7.66 0.71
CA ASN A 122 9.08 -7.09 1.40
C ASN A 122 9.99 -6.32 0.44
N ARG A 123 10.22 -6.87 -0.75
CA ARG A 123 11.04 -6.17 -1.73
C ARG A 123 10.40 -4.85 -2.15
N ALA A 124 9.09 -4.85 -2.36
CA ALA A 124 8.39 -3.64 -2.75
C ALA A 124 8.48 -2.56 -1.68
N ILE A 125 8.24 -2.94 -0.44
CA ILE A 125 8.30 -2.00 0.66
C ILE A 125 9.72 -1.45 0.83
N ASN A 126 10.71 -2.32 0.76
CA ASN A 126 12.10 -1.90 0.90
C ASN A 126 12.51 -0.95 -0.22
N ALA A 127 12.07 -1.22 -1.44
CA ALA A 127 12.41 -0.34 -2.56
C ALA A 127 11.84 1.05 -2.35
N LEU A 128 10.61 1.14 -1.85
CA LEU A 128 9.97 2.44 -1.65
C LEU A 128 10.53 3.21 -0.47
N THR A 129 10.94 2.50 0.57
CA THR A 129 11.42 3.18 1.78
C THR A 129 12.91 3.46 1.73
N SER A 130 13.66 2.75 0.92
CA SER A 130 15.12 2.90 0.86
C SER A 130 15.59 3.80 -0.26
N ALA A 131 14.82 3.87 -1.35
CA ALA A 131 15.28 4.57 -2.54
C ALA A 131 15.67 6.03 -2.30
N PRO A 132 14.88 6.83 -1.58
CA PRO A 132 15.23 8.23 -1.38
C PRO A 132 16.56 8.39 -0.65
N VAL A 133 16.85 7.49 0.25
CA VAL A 133 18.10 7.57 1.01
C VAL A 133 19.28 7.37 0.09
N LYS A 134 19.16 6.49 -0.86
CA LYS A 134 20.27 6.20 -1.75
C LYS A 134 20.56 7.30 -2.73
N GLN A 135 19.58 8.13 -2.99
CA GLN A 135 19.76 9.22 -3.93
C GLN A 135 20.77 10.25 -3.44
N ASN A 136 20.95 10.30 -2.17
CA ASN A 136 21.87 11.27 -1.60
C ASN A 136 23.28 10.76 -1.57
#